data_7736e7f0a644393d3ca54c86cafbcabf
#
_entry.id   7736e7f0a644393d3ca54c86cafbcabf
#
_cell.length_a   1.000
_cell.length_b   1.000
_cell.length_c   1.000
_cell.angle_alpha   90.00
_cell.angle_beta   90.00
_cell.angle_gamma   90.00
#
_symmetry.space_group_name_H-M   'P 1'
#
loop_
_entity.id
_entity.type
_entity.pdbx_description
1 polymer ?
#
loop_
_entity_poly.entity_id
_entity_poly.type
_entity_poly.pdbx_seq_one_letter_code
_entity_poly.pdbx_strand_id
1 'polypeptide(L)'
;HTRFLYVSWGSEMCIRDRLGSKGTTGTQASFLELFEGDHEKCRALERKIAAEMGFDAVVPVSGQTYSRKMDYAVLSTLSGIAQSASKFATDLRLLCHLKEVEEPFEKNQIGSSAMPYKRNPMRCERICSLARYVIVDAGNPAVTTATQWFERTLDDSANKRISIPEAFLAVDAIPVSYTHLRAHET
;
A
#
# COMPACT_ATOMS: atom_id res chain seq x y z
N HIS A 1 -3.21 13.76 -8.81
CA HIS A 1 -3.90 12.47 -8.69
C HIS A 1 -3.17 11.30 -9.36
N THR A 2 -2.38 11.52 -10.40
CA THR A 2 -1.71 10.46 -11.18
C THR A 2 -0.42 9.94 -10.54
N ARG A 3 0.19 10.65 -9.61
CA ARG A 3 1.50 10.26 -9.03
C ARG A 3 1.44 9.04 -8.10
N PHE A 4 0.36 8.85 -7.35
CA PHE A 4 0.23 7.72 -6.42
C PHE A 4 -0.06 6.39 -7.13
N LEU A 5 -0.81 6.41 -8.21
CA LEU A 5 -1.02 5.22 -9.04
C LEU A 5 0.29 4.70 -9.66
N TYR A 6 1.18 5.61 -10.08
CA TYR A 6 2.50 5.25 -10.59
C TYR A 6 3.40 4.63 -9.51
N VAL A 7 3.30 5.06 -8.25
CA VAL A 7 4.07 4.48 -7.15
C VAL A 7 3.59 3.07 -6.83
N SER A 8 2.28 2.81 -6.87
CA SER A 8 1.72 1.46 -6.66
C SER A 8 2.16 0.49 -7.76
N TRP A 9 2.04 0.89 -9.02
CA TRP A 9 2.52 0.09 -10.16
C TRP A 9 4.04 -0.04 -10.18
N GLY A 10 4.75 1.03 -9.88
CA GLY A 10 6.20 1.03 -9.81
C GLY A 10 6.73 0.11 -8.71
N SER A 11 6.11 0.09 -7.52
CA SER A 11 6.53 -0.79 -6.44
C SER A 11 6.22 -2.27 -6.73
N GLU A 12 5.09 -2.61 -7.33
CA GLU A 12 4.80 -3.98 -7.76
C GLU A 12 5.73 -4.43 -8.90
N MET A 13 6.00 -3.57 -9.87
CA MET A 13 6.98 -3.85 -10.92
C MET A 13 8.38 -4.02 -10.34
N CYS A 14 8.86 -3.10 -9.52
CA CYS A 14 10.17 -3.20 -8.88
C CYS A 14 10.34 -4.47 -8.04
N ILE A 15 9.28 -4.94 -7.40
CA ILE A 15 9.32 -6.19 -6.62
C ILE A 15 9.39 -7.41 -7.55
N ARG A 16 8.63 -7.42 -8.64
CA ARG A 16 8.61 -8.50 -9.63
C ARG A 16 9.93 -8.59 -10.38
N ASP A 17 10.46 -7.47 -10.81
CA ASP A 17 11.66 -7.41 -11.65
C ASP A 17 12.91 -7.72 -10.85
N ARG A 18 12.96 -7.37 -9.56
CA ARG A 18 14.01 -7.81 -8.62
C ARG A 18 13.97 -9.30 -8.32
N LEU A 19 12.87 -10.00 -8.61
CA LEU A 19 12.84 -11.46 -8.45
C LEU A 19 13.87 -12.13 -9.36
N GLY A 20 14.14 -11.55 -10.53
CA GLY A 20 15.04 -12.05 -11.54
C GLY A 20 14.41 -13.15 -12.39
N SER A 21 15.21 -13.71 -13.28
CA SER A 21 14.81 -14.81 -14.18
C SER A 21 14.95 -16.15 -13.49
N LYS A 22 13.97 -16.53 -12.65
CA LYS A 22 14.02 -17.78 -11.85
C LYS A 22 13.34 -18.97 -12.52
N GLY A 23 12.57 -18.76 -13.59
CA GLY A 23 11.74 -19.80 -14.18
C GLY A 23 10.47 -20.08 -13.36
N THR A 24 9.72 -21.08 -13.77
CA THR A 24 8.37 -21.37 -13.23
C THR A 24 8.39 -21.78 -11.76
N THR A 25 9.44 -22.45 -11.32
CA THR A 25 9.57 -22.99 -9.94
C THR A 25 10.60 -22.26 -9.09
N GLY A 26 11.27 -21.26 -9.63
CA GLY A 26 12.35 -20.56 -8.95
C GLY A 26 13.72 -21.25 -9.00
N THR A 27 13.80 -22.43 -9.60
CA THR A 27 15.02 -23.26 -9.63
C THR A 27 15.96 -22.94 -10.78
N GLN A 28 15.52 -22.16 -11.77
CA GLN A 28 16.23 -21.91 -13.05
C GLN A 28 16.54 -23.19 -13.86
N ALA A 29 15.88 -24.31 -13.59
CA ALA A 29 16.19 -25.60 -14.20
C ALA A 29 16.14 -25.55 -15.75
N SER A 30 15.15 -24.88 -16.33
CA SER A 30 15.04 -24.74 -17.78
C SER A 30 16.18 -23.92 -18.39
N PHE A 31 16.67 -22.90 -17.69
CA PHE A 31 17.83 -22.13 -18.15
C PHE A 31 19.12 -22.93 -17.98
N LEU A 32 19.21 -23.71 -16.92
CA LEU A 32 20.37 -24.57 -16.69
C LEU A 32 20.50 -25.64 -17.77
N GLU A 33 19.38 -26.23 -18.19
CA GLU A 33 19.35 -27.17 -19.31
C GLU A 33 19.75 -26.48 -20.63
N LEU A 34 19.22 -25.27 -20.90
CA LEU A 34 19.60 -24.47 -22.08
C LEU A 34 21.10 -24.15 -22.13
N PHE A 35 21.71 -23.95 -21.00
CA PHE A 35 23.15 -23.66 -20.87
C PHE A 35 24.01 -24.90 -20.56
N GLU A 36 23.50 -26.09 -20.85
CA GLU A 36 24.26 -27.35 -20.69
C GLU A 36 24.86 -27.56 -19.30
N GLY A 37 24.15 -27.13 -18.25
CA GLY A 37 24.56 -27.26 -16.87
C GLY A 37 25.44 -26.11 -16.35
N ASP A 38 25.67 -25.06 -17.13
CA ASP A 38 26.51 -23.93 -16.73
C ASP A 38 25.76 -22.95 -15.82
N HIS A 39 25.95 -23.08 -14.50
CA HIS A 39 25.34 -22.21 -13.49
C HIS A 39 25.81 -20.75 -13.58
N GLU A 40 27.04 -20.49 -14.06
CA GLU A 40 27.53 -19.10 -14.17
C GLU A 40 26.84 -18.37 -15.32
N LYS A 41 26.54 -19.04 -16.42
CA LYS A 41 25.75 -18.47 -17.52
C LYS A 41 24.33 -18.13 -17.06
N CYS A 42 23.69 -18.98 -16.23
CA CYS A 42 22.39 -18.70 -15.65
C CYS A 42 22.42 -17.42 -14.79
N ARG A 43 23.42 -17.31 -13.90
CA ARG A 43 23.61 -16.11 -13.07
C ARG A 43 23.96 -14.86 -13.87
N ALA A 44 24.75 -15.01 -14.94
CA ALA A 44 25.09 -13.90 -15.83
C ALA A 44 23.87 -13.41 -16.61
N LEU A 45 23.03 -14.33 -17.11
CA LEU A 45 21.76 -13.97 -17.76
C LEU A 45 20.87 -13.16 -16.82
N GLU A 46 20.70 -13.61 -15.58
CA GLU A 46 19.87 -12.94 -14.59
C GLU A 46 20.37 -11.52 -14.28
N ARG A 47 21.69 -11.38 -14.06
CA ARG A 47 22.30 -10.05 -13.83
C ARG A 47 22.12 -9.13 -15.04
N LYS A 48 22.28 -9.65 -16.26
CA LYS A 48 22.10 -8.88 -17.49
C LYS A 48 20.67 -8.38 -17.66
N ILE A 49 19.68 -9.24 -17.44
CA ILE A 49 18.25 -8.88 -17.48
C ILE A 49 17.97 -7.78 -16.44
N ALA A 50 18.44 -7.96 -15.20
CA ALA A 50 18.25 -6.98 -14.15
C ALA A 50 18.85 -5.61 -14.51
N ALA A 51 20.06 -5.59 -15.04
CA ALA A 51 20.74 -4.37 -15.45
C ALA A 51 20.02 -3.66 -16.61
N GLU A 52 19.54 -4.40 -17.61
CA GLU A 52 18.77 -3.83 -18.73
C GLU A 52 17.43 -3.23 -18.26
N MET A 53 16.86 -3.76 -17.19
CA MET A 53 15.65 -3.24 -16.56
C MET A 53 15.90 -2.14 -15.52
N GLY A 54 17.16 -1.76 -15.29
CA GLY A 54 17.56 -0.69 -14.38
C GLY A 54 17.66 -1.11 -12.91
N PHE A 55 17.85 -2.39 -12.62
CA PHE A 55 18.02 -2.90 -11.26
C PHE A 55 19.46 -3.30 -10.98
N ASP A 56 19.98 -2.88 -9.83
CA ASP A 56 21.35 -3.16 -9.39
C ASP A 56 21.50 -4.57 -8.79
N ALA A 57 20.41 -5.19 -8.39
CA ALA A 57 20.43 -6.49 -7.71
C ALA A 57 19.15 -7.31 -7.92
N VAL A 58 19.28 -8.62 -7.83
CA VAL A 58 18.18 -9.58 -7.85
C VAL A 58 18.10 -10.33 -6.53
N VAL A 59 16.91 -10.83 -6.22
CA VAL A 59 16.71 -11.73 -5.07
C VAL A 59 17.48 -13.03 -5.33
N PRO A 60 18.41 -13.43 -4.45
CA PRO A 60 19.30 -14.56 -4.74
C PRO A 60 18.57 -15.90 -4.78
N VAL A 61 17.56 -16.07 -3.94
CA VAL A 61 16.77 -17.31 -3.86
C VAL A 61 15.29 -16.94 -3.72
N SER A 62 14.45 -17.52 -4.56
CA SER A 62 13.01 -17.38 -4.46
C SER A 62 12.32 -18.64 -5.02
N GLY A 63 11.05 -18.81 -4.68
CA GLY A 63 10.17 -19.76 -5.36
C GLY A 63 9.56 -19.20 -6.64
N GLN A 64 8.36 -19.63 -6.96
CA GLN A 64 7.58 -19.12 -8.10
C GLN A 64 7.21 -17.64 -7.95
N THR A 65 7.06 -17.16 -6.71
CA THR A 65 6.67 -15.79 -6.40
C THR A 65 7.60 -15.20 -5.36
N TYR A 66 7.60 -13.86 -5.26
CA TYR A 66 8.29 -13.17 -4.18
C TYR A 66 7.64 -13.41 -2.81
N SER A 67 8.42 -13.23 -1.75
CA SER A 67 7.90 -13.31 -0.37
C SER A 67 6.84 -12.25 -0.11
N ARG A 68 5.68 -12.65 0.40
CA ARG A 68 4.58 -11.71 0.76
C ARG A 68 4.93 -10.76 1.91
N LYS A 69 6.08 -10.94 2.55
CA LYS A 69 6.66 -9.92 3.43
C LYS A 69 6.89 -8.58 2.74
N MET A 70 7.10 -8.58 1.42
CA MET A 70 7.22 -7.35 0.65
C MET A 70 5.90 -6.57 0.64
N ASP A 71 4.78 -7.26 0.44
CA ASP A 71 3.44 -6.67 0.51
C ASP A 71 3.18 -6.10 1.92
N TYR A 72 3.59 -6.82 2.97
CA TYR A 72 3.50 -6.34 4.35
C TYR A 72 4.33 -5.07 4.57
N ALA A 73 5.53 -4.99 4.06
CA ALA A 73 6.37 -3.79 4.18
C ALA A 73 5.69 -2.57 3.54
N VAL A 74 5.07 -2.74 2.37
CA VAL A 74 4.30 -1.69 1.70
C VAL A 74 3.10 -1.25 2.54
N LEU A 75 2.24 -2.19 2.94
CA LEU A 75 1.04 -1.86 3.71
C LEU A 75 1.36 -1.34 5.12
N SER A 76 2.44 -1.81 5.74
CA SER A 76 2.95 -1.29 7.01
C SER A 76 3.35 0.20 6.90
N THR A 77 3.96 0.59 5.80
CA THR A 77 4.28 2.01 5.52
C THR A 77 3.01 2.85 5.36
N LEU A 78 2.04 2.36 4.58
CA LEU A 78 0.74 3.03 4.43
C LEU A 78 -0.01 3.14 5.76
N SER A 79 0.05 2.10 6.58
CA SER A 79 -0.50 2.10 7.93
C SER A 79 0.15 3.17 8.81
N GLY A 80 1.46 3.37 8.71
CA GLY A 80 2.17 4.43 9.42
C GLY A 80 1.67 5.83 9.05
N ILE A 81 1.43 6.08 7.76
CA ILE A 81 0.83 7.33 7.28
C ILE A 81 -0.59 7.50 7.84
N ALA A 82 -1.39 6.45 7.78
CA ALA A 82 -2.76 6.45 8.29
C ALA A 82 -2.82 6.70 9.80
N GLN A 83 -1.89 6.14 10.57
CA GLN A 83 -1.78 6.38 12.02
C GLN A 83 -1.55 7.86 12.32
N SER A 84 -0.61 8.50 11.62
CA SER A 84 -0.32 9.93 11.79
C SER A 84 -1.53 10.79 11.45
N ALA A 85 -2.20 10.49 10.34
CA ALA A 85 -3.42 11.20 9.91
C ALA A 85 -4.57 11.02 10.91
N SER A 86 -4.77 9.80 11.42
CA SER A 86 -5.79 9.51 12.43
C SER A 86 -5.53 10.26 13.73
N LYS A 87 -4.27 10.29 14.20
CA LYS A 87 -3.88 11.04 15.40
C LYS A 87 -4.22 12.52 15.25
N PHE A 88 -3.79 13.14 14.16
CA PHE A 88 -4.08 14.53 13.88
C PHE A 88 -5.59 14.83 13.83
N ALA A 89 -6.34 14.03 13.07
CA ALA A 89 -7.79 14.22 12.95
C ALA A 89 -8.52 14.00 14.28
N THR A 90 -8.03 13.09 15.13
CA THR A 90 -8.58 12.86 16.46
C THR A 90 -8.36 14.07 17.36
N ASP A 91 -7.17 14.68 17.34
CA ASP A 91 -6.89 15.87 18.12
C ASP A 91 -7.79 17.03 17.70
N LEU A 92 -7.96 17.27 16.40
CA LEU A 92 -8.90 18.28 15.90
C LEU A 92 -10.34 18.02 16.36
N ARG A 93 -10.79 16.78 16.34
CA ARG A 93 -12.15 16.42 16.82
C ARG A 93 -12.32 16.73 18.31
N LEU A 94 -11.28 16.49 19.13
CA LEU A 94 -11.29 16.84 20.56
C LEU A 94 -11.32 18.34 20.76
N LEU A 95 -10.51 19.11 20.03
CA LEU A 95 -10.51 20.57 20.07
C LEU A 95 -11.84 21.17 19.61
N CYS A 96 -12.46 20.59 18.57
CA CYS A 96 -13.82 20.96 18.15
C CYS A 96 -14.85 20.67 19.25
N HIS A 97 -14.72 19.58 20.01
CA HIS A 97 -15.58 19.26 21.14
C HIS A 97 -15.42 20.31 22.27
N LEU A 98 -14.19 20.75 22.53
CA LEU A 98 -13.89 21.81 23.51
C LEU A 98 -14.25 23.21 23.01
N LYS A 99 -14.67 23.34 21.75
CA LYS A 99 -14.98 24.63 21.10
C LYS A 99 -13.77 25.57 20.96
N GLU A 100 -12.59 25.02 20.93
CA GLU A 100 -11.33 25.78 20.72
C GLU A 100 -11.06 26.01 19.24
N VAL A 101 -11.52 25.08 18.36
CA VAL A 101 -11.45 25.19 16.92
C VAL A 101 -12.76 24.72 16.29
N GLU A 102 -13.02 25.11 15.05
CA GLU A 102 -14.12 24.60 14.25
C GLU A 102 -13.59 24.10 12.91
N GLU A 103 -14.12 22.95 12.46
CA GLU A 103 -13.87 22.49 11.09
C GLU A 103 -14.61 23.44 10.12
N PRO A 104 -13.96 23.89 9.01
CA PRO A 104 -14.60 24.74 8.03
C PRO A 104 -15.89 24.12 7.48
N PHE A 105 -16.96 24.88 7.51
CA PHE A 105 -18.28 24.45 7.07
C PHE A 105 -18.64 25.14 5.75
N GLU A 106 -18.95 24.36 4.74
CA GLU A 106 -19.31 24.90 3.44
C GLU A 106 -20.72 25.57 3.47
N LYS A 107 -20.90 26.63 2.68
CA LYS A 107 -22.17 27.40 2.63
C LYS A 107 -23.38 26.53 2.34
N ASN A 108 -23.20 25.46 1.57
CA ASN A 108 -24.28 24.55 1.16
C ASN A 108 -24.25 23.22 1.93
N GLN A 109 -23.41 23.10 2.96
CA GLN A 109 -23.30 21.89 3.75
C GLN A 109 -24.44 21.81 4.76
N ILE A 110 -25.18 20.72 4.75
CA ILE A 110 -26.24 20.42 5.72
C ILE A 110 -25.64 19.57 6.85
N GLY A 111 -25.60 20.11 8.06
CA GLY A 111 -25.05 19.40 9.23
C GLY A 111 -25.92 18.24 9.71
N SER A 112 -27.22 18.41 9.67
CA SER A 112 -28.23 17.41 10.00
C SER A 112 -29.60 17.88 9.54
N SER A 113 -30.44 16.97 9.04
CA SER A 113 -31.82 17.28 8.69
C SER A 113 -32.68 17.62 9.91
N ALA A 114 -32.38 17.05 11.06
CA ALA A 114 -33.12 17.28 12.30
C ALA A 114 -32.59 18.47 13.13
N MET A 115 -31.31 18.81 12.99
CA MET A 115 -30.65 19.87 13.75
C MET A 115 -29.74 20.70 12.82
N PRO A 116 -30.29 21.71 12.11
CA PRO A 116 -29.52 22.49 11.11
C PRO A 116 -28.28 23.23 11.72
N TYR A 117 -28.35 23.56 12.99
CA TYR A 117 -27.26 24.22 13.74
C TYR A 117 -26.13 23.28 14.18
N LYS A 118 -26.29 21.95 14.00
CA LYS A 118 -25.29 20.97 14.43
C LYS A 118 -24.06 21.02 13.53
N ARG A 119 -22.92 21.33 14.13
CA ARG A 119 -21.59 21.34 13.50
C ARG A 119 -20.82 20.12 13.94
N ASN A 120 -20.57 19.18 13.02
CA ASN A 120 -19.74 18.01 13.27
C ASN A 120 -18.47 18.12 12.45
N PRO A 121 -17.31 17.68 12.98
CA PRO A 121 -16.05 17.61 12.24
C PRO A 121 -16.04 16.42 11.28
N MET A 122 -16.90 16.48 10.23
CA MET A 122 -17.19 15.35 9.34
C MET A 122 -15.99 14.90 8.51
N ARG A 123 -15.11 15.85 8.16
CA ARG A 123 -13.88 15.53 7.41
C ARG A 123 -12.88 14.81 8.29
N CYS A 124 -12.69 15.27 9.52
CA CYS A 124 -11.86 14.58 10.51
C CYS A 124 -12.41 13.18 10.84
N GLU A 125 -13.73 13.04 10.93
CA GLU A 125 -14.37 11.73 11.14
C GLU A 125 -14.13 10.79 9.97
N ARG A 126 -14.19 11.28 8.74
CA ARG A 126 -13.87 10.53 7.52
C ARG A 126 -12.40 10.10 7.49
N ILE A 127 -11.48 11.00 7.82
CA ILE A 127 -10.04 10.68 7.93
C ILE A 127 -9.82 9.55 8.94
N CYS A 128 -10.39 9.66 10.13
CA CYS A 128 -10.28 8.60 11.14
C CYS A 128 -10.84 7.26 10.68
N SER A 129 -11.94 7.29 9.93
CA SER A 129 -12.58 6.07 9.40
C SER A 129 -11.70 5.38 8.37
N LEU A 130 -11.20 6.12 7.37
CA LEU A 130 -10.33 5.60 6.33
C LEU A 130 -8.99 5.11 6.92
N ALA A 131 -8.42 5.88 7.84
CA ALA A 131 -7.17 5.52 8.51
C ALA A 131 -7.30 4.21 9.29
N ARG A 132 -8.40 4.02 10.02
CA ARG A 132 -8.66 2.78 10.75
C ARG A 132 -8.76 1.58 9.80
N TYR A 133 -9.41 1.74 8.65
CA TYR A 133 -9.45 0.72 7.62
C TYR A 133 -8.04 0.30 7.20
N VAL A 134 -7.18 1.24 6.82
CA VAL A 134 -5.81 0.98 6.37
C VAL A 134 -4.96 0.31 7.47
N ILE A 135 -5.12 0.76 8.72
CA ILE A 135 -4.38 0.20 9.86
C ILE A 135 -4.71 -1.28 10.05
N VAL A 136 -5.99 -1.65 9.94
CA VAL A 136 -6.44 -3.04 10.09
C VAL A 136 -6.06 -3.86 8.86
N ASP A 137 -6.22 -3.30 7.66
CA ASP A 137 -5.91 -3.96 6.38
C ASP A 137 -4.43 -4.36 6.27
N ALA A 138 -3.52 -3.62 6.87
CA ALA A 138 -2.10 -3.94 6.91
C ALA A 138 -1.78 -5.30 7.55
N GLY A 139 -2.71 -5.89 8.29
CA GLY A 139 -2.60 -7.25 8.81
C GLY A 139 -2.75 -8.36 7.76
N ASN A 140 -3.43 -8.10 6.64
CA ASN A 140 -3.69 -9.10 5.61
C ASN A 140 -2.41 -9.76 5.06
N PRO A 141 -1.41 -9.01 4.54
CA PRO A 141 -0.21 -9.62 4.02
C PRO A 141 0.66 -10.28 5.10
N ALA A 142 0.56 -9.84 6.35
CA ALA A 142 1.24 -10.50 7.47
C ALA A 142 0.70 -11.92 7.68
N VAL A 143 -0.62 -12.08 7.71
CA VAL A 143 -1.29 -13.39 7.81
C VAL A 143 -0.96 -14.24 6.58
N THR A 144 -1.08 -13.68 5.39
CA THR A 144 -0.75 -14.38 4.14
C THR A 144 0.68 -14.92 4.15
N THR A 145 1.65 -14.11 4.59
CA THR A 145 3.05 -14.54 4.69
C THR A 145 3.23 -15.67 5.69
N ALA A 146 2.55 -15.61 6.83
CA ALA A 146 2.69 -16.58 7.91
C ALA A 146 2.06 -17.95 7.56
N THR A 147 1.03 -17.95 6.73
CA THR A 147 0.27 -19.16 6.36
C THR A 147 0.58 -19.69 4.96
N GLN A 148 1.42 -19.01 4.21
CA GLN A 148 1.78 -19.41 2.85
C GLN A 148 2.46 -20.80 2.85
N TRP A 149 1.96 -21.70 2.01
CA TRP A 149 2.53 -23.03 1.84
C TRP A 149 3.70 -22.96 0.86
N PHE A 150 4.83 -23.55 1.20
CA PHE A 150 6.01 -23.69 0.34
C PHE A 150 6.23 -22.47 -0.58
N GLU A 151 5.81 -22.56 -1.83
CA GLU A 151 5.99 -21.51 -2.80
C GLU A 151 4.83 -20.50 -2.81
N ARG A 152 3.60 -20.98 -2.79
CA ARG A 152 2.36 -20.16 -2.69
C ARG A 152 1.10 -21.01 -2.57
N THR A 153 0.03 -20.34 -2.12
CA THR A 153 -1.36 -20.80 -2.23
C THR A 153 -2.17 -19.78 -3.05
N LEU A 154 -3.29 -20.20 -3.63
CA LEU A 154 -4.12 -19.30 -4.46
C LEU A 154 -4.86 -18.22 -3.67
N ASP A 155 -5.08 -18.44 -2.38
CA ASP A 155 -5.73 -17.48 -1.48
C ASP A 155 -4.94 -16.17 -1.38
N ASP A 156 -3.62 -16.22 -1.45
CA ASP A 156 -2.77 -15.03 -1.42
C ASP A 156 -3.09 -14.07 -2.57
N SER A 157 -3.36 -14.62 -3.73
CA SER A 157 -3.58 -13.87 -4.96
C SER A 157 -4.87 -13.05 -4.93
N ALA A 158 -5.94 -13.59 -4.36
CA ALA A 158 -7.21 -12.89 -4.20
C ALA A 158 -7.08 -11.80 -3.13
N ASN A 159 -6.54 -12.15 -1.95
CA ASN A 159 -6.40 -11.23 -0.83
C ASN A 159 -5.58 -9.98 -1.19
N LYS A 160 -4.40 -10.15 -1.80
CA LYS A 160 -3.53 -9.01 -2.15
C LYS A 160 -4.15 -8.06 -3.18
N ARG A 161 -5.01 -8.58 -4.08
CA ARG A 161 -5.68 -7.76 -5.10
C ARG A 161 -6.77 -6.88 -4.53
N ILE A 162 -7.22 -7.16 -3.33
CA ILE A 162 -8.17 -6.34 -2.57
C ILE A 162 -7.39 -5.43 -1.63
N SER A 163 -6.63 -6.01 -0.72
CA SER A 163 -5.96 -5.28 0.36
C SER A 163 -5.00 -4.19 -0.15
N ILE A 164 -4.13 -4.50 -1.11
CA ILE A 164 -3.15 -3.51 -1.58
C ILE A 164 -3.80 -2.32 -2.29
N PRO A 165 -4.63 -2.50 -3.33
CA PRO A 165 -5.28 -1.38 -4.00
C PRO A 165 -6.16 -0.55 -3.07
N GLU A 166 -6.94 -1.18 -2.20
CA GLU A 166 -7.84 -0.47 -1.29
C GLU A 166 -7.07 0.34 -0.25
N ALA A 167 -5.96 -0.17 0.27
CA ALA A 167 -5.09 0.61 1.16
C ALA A 167 -4.55 1.87 0.47
N PHE A 168 -4.08 1.75 -0.77
CA PHE A 168 -3.61 2.91 -1.54
C PHE A 168 -4.71 3.91 -1.81
N LEU A 169 -5.89 3.47 -2.24
CA LEU A 169 -7.05 4.35 -2.48
C LEU A 169 -7.51 5.05 -1.21
N ALA A 170 -7.55 4.34 -0.09
CA ALA A 170 -7.94 4.92 1.18
C ALA A 170 -6.91 5.95 1.67
N VAL A 171 -5.61 5.65 1.54
CA VAL A 171 -4.54 6.59 1.91
C VAL A 171 -4.54 7.82 0.98
N ASP A 172 -4.82 7.67 -0.31
CA ASP A 172 -4.92 8.79 -1.26
C ASP A 172 -6.11 9.71 -0.94
N ALA A 173 -7.21 9.17 -0.45
CA ALA A 173 -8.39 9.95 -0.05
C ALA A 173 -8.19 10.78 1.25
N ILE A 174 -7.25 10.37 2.12
CA ILE A 174 -6.96 11.08 3.38
C ILE A 174 -6.42 12.49 3.14
N PRO A 175 -5.33 12.73 2.34
CA PRO A 175 -4.82 14.07 2.06
C PRO A 175 -5.83 14.96 1.34
N VAL A 176 -6.69 14.41 0.49
CA VAL A 176 -7.77 15.17 -0.17
C VAL A 176 -8.72 15.74 0.89
N SER A 177 -9.12 14.92 1.85
CA SER A 177 -9.95 15.38 2.98
C SER A 177 -9.26 16.45 3.83
N TYR A 178 -7.93 16.33 3.99
CA TYR A 178 -7.10 17.28 4.73
C TYR A 178 -6.93 18.62 4.02
N THR A 179 -6.72 18.63 2.69
CA THR A 179 -6.60 19.90 1.92
C THR A 179 -7.86 20.72 2.00
N HIS A 180 -9.02 20.09 2.06
CA HIS A 180 -10.30 20.77 2.29
C HIS A 180 -10.43 21.39 3.70
N LEU A 181 -9.69 20.88 4.69
CA LEU A 181 -9.61 21.52 6.03
C LEU A 181 -8.83 22.85 5.97
N ARG A 182 -7.78 22.94 5.12
CA ARG A 182 -6.94 24.16 4.99
C ARG A 182 -7.47 25.21 4.02
N ALA A 183 -8.32 24.84 3.08
CA ALA A 183 -8.73 25.73 1.97
C ALA A 183 -9.56 26.96 2.38
N HIS A 184 -9.90 27.10 3.65
CA HIS A 184 -10.73 28.20 4.15
C HIS A 184 -10.01 29.18 5.10
N GLU A 185 -8.68 29.10 5.18
CA GLU A 185 -7.87 30.03 6.00
C GLU A 185 -7.42 31.31 5.25
N THR A 186 -7.92 31.55 4.03
CA THR A 186 -7.61 32.75 3.22
C THR A 186 -8.85 33.54 2.87
#